data_8979d1aa197917cf0b573faa7556ae2a
#
_entry.id   8979d1aa197917cf0b573faa7556ae2a
#
_cell.length_a   1.000
_cell.length_b   1.000
_cell.length_c   1.000
_cell.angle_alpha   90.00
_cell.angle_beta   90.00
_cell.angle_gamma   90.00
#
_symmetry.space_group_name_H-M   'P 1'
#
loop_
_entity.id
_entity.type
_entity.pdbx_description
1 polymer ?
#
loop_
_entity_poly.entity_id
_entity_poly.type
_entity_poly.pdbx_seq_one_letter_code
_entity_poly.pdbx_strand_id
1 'polypeptide(L)'
;DLIGYGGLVHIKWDYQRAEISFLLAPERAADDDAAAPVFAEFLHMMENLAFSDLGLERLMTETYAQRTAFIAALDAHGFQREGRLRSHVRVAEQPIDAILHGLLSTDRSPLT
;
A
#
# COMPACT_ATOMS: atom_id res chain seq x y z
N ASP A 1 16.84 10.31 -8.92
CA ASP A 1 15.55 10.99 -9.16
C ASP A 1 14.49 10.50 -8.19
N LEU A 2 13.67 11.44 -7.77
CA LEU A 2 12.54 11.11 -6.93
C LEU A 2 11.44 10.49 -7.76
N ILE A 3 11.10 9.23 -7.48
CA ILE A 3 10.00 8.54 -8.15
C ILE A 3 8.70 8.77 -7.38
N GLY A 4 8.80 8.81 -6.06
CA GLY A 4 7.67 9.04 -5.21
C GLY A 4 8.12 9.13 -3.77
N TYR A 5 7.16 9.24 -2.87
CA TYR A 5 7.44 9.21 -1.45
C TYR A 5 6.24 8.64 -0.71
N GLY A 6 6.50 8.18 0.51
CA GLY A 6 5.44 7.61 1.29
C GLY A 6 5.89 7.32 2.70
N GLY A 7 5.01 6.72 3.45
CA GLY A 7 5.28 6.36 4.84
C GLY A 7 4.06 5.78 5.50
N LEU A 8 4.14 5.61 6.81
CA LEU A 8 3.01 5.17 7.60
C LEU A 8 2.21 6.38 8.04
N VAL A 9 0.89 6.29 7.89
CA VAL A 9 -0.04 7.35 8.27
C VAL A 9 -1.16 6.76 9.12
N HIS A 10 -1.93 7.61 9.76
CA HIS A 10 -3.09 7.20 10.57
C HIS A 10 -2.73 6.10 11.56
N ILE A 11 -1.58 6.26 12.24
CA ILE A 11 -1.13 5.27 13.22
C ILE A 11 -2.08 5.29 14.41
N LYS A 12 -2.64 4.12 14.73
CA LYS A 12 -3.54 3.94 15.88
C LYS A 12 -2.85 3.01 16.88
N TRP A 13 -2.18 3.59 17.84
CA TRP A 13 -1.40 2.82 18.81
C TRP A 13 -2.27 1.88 19.64
N ASP A 14 -3.49 2.31 19.98
CA ASP A 14 -4.41 1.49 20.76
C ASP A 14 -4.81 0.22 20.05
N TYR A 15 -4.90 0.30 18.71
CA TYR A 15 -5.28 -0.84 17.88
C TYR A 15 -4.07 -1.46 17.17
N GLN A 16 -2.88 -0.89 17.38
CA GLN A 16 -1.63 -1.38 16.80
C GLN A 16 -1.69 -1.53 15.29
N ARG A 17 -2.23 -0.52 14.63
CA ARG A 17 -2.37 -0.54 13.16
C ARG A 17 -1.94 0.78 12.55
N ALA A 18 -1.59 0.74 11.28
CA ALA A 18 -1.27 1.93 10.50
C ALA A 18 -1.65 1.70 9.05
N GLU A 19 -1.73 2.78 8.31
CA GLU A 19 -2.00 2.76 6.87
C GLU A 19 -0.72 3.14 6.13
N ILE A 20 -0.46 2.47 5.00
CA ILE A 20 0.66 2.81 4.13
C ILE A 20 0.18 3.82 3.10
N SER A 21 0.89 4.92 2.97
CA SER A 21 0.66 5.94 1.95
C SER A 21 1.84 5.98 1.00
N PHE A 22 1.60 6.03 -0.29
CA PHE A 22 2.64 6.14 -1.31
C PHE A 22 2.16 7.04 -2.44
N LEU A 23 2.92 8.11 -2.70
CA LEU A 23 2.62 9.07 -3.75
C LEU A 23 3.74 9.05 -4.78
N LEU A 24 3.36 8.94 -6.05
CA LEU A 24 4.33 8.98 -7.15
C LEU A 24 4.66 10.42 -7.51
N ALA A 25 5.90 10.67 -7.95
CA ALA A 25 6.25 11.93 -8.57
C ALA A 25 5.40 12.12 -9.84
N PRO A 26 4.99 13.36 -10.15
CA PRO A 26 4.07 13.59 -11.27
C PRO A 26 4.53 12.99 -12.61
N GLU A 27 5.82 13.05 -12.91
CA GLU A 27 6.36 12.51 -14.15
C GLU A 27 6.33 10.98 -14.22
N ARG A 28 6.05 10.32 -13.10
CA ARG A 28 5.98 8.86 -13.02
C ARG A 28 4.57 8.35 -12.80
N ALA A 29 3.62 9.26 -12.60
CA ALA A 29 2.27 8.88 -12.19
C ALA A 29 1.53 8.03 -13.22
N ALA A 30 1.92 8.12 -14.50
CA ALA A 30 1.26 7.38 -15.57
C ALA A 30 1.92 6.02 -15.86
N ASP A 31 3.03 5.69 -15.17
CA ASP A 31 3.81 4.49 -15.48
C ASP A 31 3.92 3.60 -14.24
N ASP A 32 2.84 2.87 -13.96
CA ASP A 32 2.78 1.96 -12.83
C ASP A 32 3.77 0.81 -12.97
N ASP A 33 3.96 0.31 -14.19
CA ASP A 33 4.86 -0.83 -14.41
C ASP A 33 6.30 -0.49 -14.07
N ALA A 34 6.76 0.70 -14.44
CA ALA A 34 8.11 1.15 -14.11
C ALA A 34 8.26 1.41 -12.61
N ALA A 35 7.20 1.84 -11.94
CA ALA A 35 7.23 2.15 -10.52
C ALA A 35 7.05 0.91 -9.63
N ALA A 36 6.52 -0.19 -10.17
CA ALA A 36 6.20 -1.36 -9.37
C ALA A 36 7.38 -1.95 -8.59
N PRO A 37 8.60 -2.09 -9.16
CA PRO A 37 9.73 -2.59 -8.38
C PRO A 37 10.10 -1.69 -7.19
N VAL A 38 10.03 -0.37 -7.39
CA VAL A 38 10.29 0.59 -6.32
C VAL A 38 9.21 0.48 -5.25
N PHE A 39 7.97 0.32 -5.67
CA PHE A 39 6.86 0.13 -4.74
C PHE A 39 7.04 -1.15 -3.91
N ALA A 40 7.51 -2.23 -4.53
CA ALA A 40 7.77 -3.48 -3.81
C ALA A 40 8.84 -3.30 -2.73
N GLU A 41 9.93 -2.59 -3.03
CA GLU A 41 10.95 -2.28 -2.04
C GLU A 41 10.38 -1.41 -0.92
N PHE A 42 9.56 -0.43 -1.28
CA PHE A 42 8.91 0.44 -0.31
C PHE A 42 8.01 -0.38 0.64
N LEU A 43 7.23 -1.31 0.11
CA LEU A 43 6.39 -2.17 0.94
C LEU A 43 7.22 -2.96 1.93
N HIS A 44 8.35 -3.51 1.48
CA HIS A 44 9.22 -4.27 2.36
C HIS A 44 9.77 -3.40 3.50
N MET A 45 10.17 -2.18 3.20
CA MET A 45 10.63 -1.23 4.20
C MET A 45 9.54 -0.88 5.21
N MET A 46 8.31 -0.66 4.71
CA MET A 46 7.19 -0.31 5.58
C MET A 46 6.79 -1.47 6.48
N GLU A 47 6.83 -2.69 5.98
CA GLU A 47 6.57 -3.88 6.79
C GLU A 47 7.57 -4.01 7.93
N ASN A 48 8.85 -3.82 7.63
CA ASN A 48 9.89 -3.88 8.65
C ASN A 48 9.75 -2.77 9.68
N LEU A 49 9.48 -1.55 9.23
CA LEU A 49 9.26 -0.44 10.14
C LEU A 49 8.07 -0.70 11.06
N ALA A 50 6.95 -1.09 10.48
CA ALA A 50 5.71 -1.27 11.24
C ALA A 50 5.80 -2.44 12.21
N PHE A 51 6.21 -3.60 11.72
CA PHE A 51 6.12 -4.83 12.53
C PHE A 51 7.34 -5.04 13.41
N SER A 52 8.53 -4.76 12.90
CA SER A 52 9.77 -5.01 13.63
C SER A 52 10.16 -3.84 14.54
N ASP A 53 10.07 -2.62 14.03
CA ASP A 53 10.53 -1.45 14.78
C ASP A 53 9.45 -0.84 15.67
N LEU A 54 8.21 -0.77 15.17
CA LEU A 54 7.13 -0.13 15.91
C LEU A 54 6.21 -1.13 16.63
N GLY A 55 6.35 -2.42 16.36
CA GLY A 55 5.55 -3.45 17.02
C GLY A 55 4.08 -3.42 16.66
N LEU A 56 3.72 -2.87 15.51
CA LEU A 56 2.34 -2.86 15.06
C LEU A 56 1.90 -4.25 14.64
N GLU A 57 0.61 -4.49 14.64
CA GLU A 57 0.04 -5.81 14.30
C GLU A 57 -0.64 -5.83 12.94
N ARG A 58 -0.97 -4.67 12.38
CA ARG A 58 -1.74 -4.60 11.15
C ARG A 58 -1.34 -3.41 10.30
N LEU A 59 -1.18 -3.65 9.01
CA LEU A 59 -1.01 -2.62 7.98
C LEU A 59 -2.20 -2.65 7.03
N MET A 60 -2.56 -1.49 6.51
CA MET A 60 -3.67 -1.33 5.58
C MET A 60 -3.23 -0.47 4.41
N THR A 61 -3.79 -0.73 3.25
CA THR A 61 -3.58 0.12 2.08
C THR A 61 -4.90 0.35 1.35
N GLU A 62 -4.97 1.48 0.66
CA GLU A 62 -6.09 1.81 -0.22
C GLU A 62 -5.49 2.17 -1.57
N THR A 63 -5.86 1.45 -2.61
CA THR A 63 -5.29 1.59 -3.95
C THR A 63 -6.40 1.77 -4.96
N TYR A 64 -6.27 2.76 -5.84
CA TYR A 64 -7.24 2.94 -6.92
C TYR A 64 -7.25 1.70 -7.81
N ALA A 65 -8.45 1.26 -8.18
CA ALA A 65 -8.63 -0.01 -8.90
C ALA A 65 -7.88 -0.06 -10.23
N GLN A 66 -7.61 1.09 -10.84
CA GLN A 66 -6.87 1.16 -12.10
C GLN A 66 -5.36 0.93 -11.94
N ARG A 67 -4.85 0.99 -10.73
CA ARG A 67 -3.43 0.78 -10.43
C ARG A 67 -3.11 -0.70 -10.31
N THR A 68 -3.28 -1.43 -11.42
CA THR A 68 -3.20 -2.91 -11.39
C THR A 68 -1.82 -3.43 -11.02
N ALA A 69 -0.75 -2.74 -11.42
CA ALA A 69 0.60 -3.17 -11.07
C ALA A 69 0.86 -3.06 -9.56
N PHE A 70 0.34 -2.01 -8.92
CA PHE A 70 0.46 -1.84 -7.48
C PHE A 70 -0.37 -2.87 -6.72
N ILE A 71 -1.57 -3.17 -7.22
CA ILE A 71 -2.42 -4.20 -6.62
C ILE A 71 -1.72 -5.56 -6.71
N ALA A 72 -1.11 -5.87 -7.86
CA ALA A 72 -0.37 -7.11 -8.03
C ALA A 72 0.82 -7.19 -7.07
N ALA A 73 1.52 -6.07 -6.83
CA ALA A 73 2.62 -6.03 -5.89
C ALA A 73 2.16 -6.30 -4.46
N LEU A 74 1.02 -5.71 -4.07
CA LEU A 74 0.45 -5.96 -2.75
C LEU A 74 0.08 -7.44 -2.57
N ASP A 75 -0.59 -8.01 -3.58
CA ASP A 75 -0.93 -9.44 -3.55
C ASP A 75 0.32 -10.31 -3.44
N ALA A 76 1.38 -9.98 -4.18
CA ALA A 76 2.63 -10.73 -4.17
C ALA A 76 3.36 -10.63 -2.82
N HIS A 77 3.18 -9.54 -2.09
CA HIS A 77 3.75 -9.37 -0.76
C HIS A 77 2.91 -9.99 0.34
N GLY A 78 1.84 -10.68 -0.01
CA GLY A 78 1.02 -11.36 0.98
C GLY A 78 -0.09 -10.53 1.57
N PHE A 79 -0.28 -9.30 1.10
CA PHE A 79 -1.43 -8.50 1.50
C PHE A 79 -2.70 -9.18 0.99
N GLN A 80 -3.72 -9.22 1.82
CA GLN A 80 -5.00 -9.81 1.45
C GLN A 80 -5.98 -8.70 1.07
N ARG A 81 -6.76 -8.94 0.02
CA ARG A 81 -7.82 -8.02 -0.37
C ARG A 81 -8.94 -8.12 0.66
N GLU A 82 -9.35 -6.96 1.18
CA GLU A 82 -10.33 -6.91 2.26
C GLU A 82 -11.60 -6.19 1.88
N GLY A 83 -11.61 -5.55 0.73
CA GLY A 83 -12.83 -4.88 0.29
C GLY A 83 -12.61 -4.03 -0.94
N ARG A 84 -13.72 -3.48 -1.42
CA ARG A 84 -13.74 -2.59 -2.57
C ARG A 84 -14.69 -1.44 -2.27
N LEU A 85 -14.18 -0.22 -2.36
CA LEU A 85 -14.98 0.99 -2.19
C LEU A 85 -15.40 1.47 -3.57
N ARG A 86 -16.68 1.30 -3.88
CA ARG A 86 -17.20 1.67 -5.19
C ARG A 86 -17.32 3.18 -5.31
N SER A 87 -16.93 3.72 -6.48
CA SER A 87 -17.02 5.16 -6.76
C SER A 87 -16.44 6.00 -5.63
N HIS A 88 -15.30 5.57 -5.10
CA HIS A 88 -14.69 6.19 -3.91
C HIS A 88 -14.14 7.58 -4.20
N VAL A 89 -13.59 7.78 -5.39
CA VAL A 89 -13.06 9.08 -5.83
C VAL A 89 -13.47 9.32 -7.27
N ARG A 90 -13.31 10.58 -7.70
CA ARG A 90 -13.51 10.94 -9.11
C ARG A 90 -12.20 11.47 -9.67
N VAL A 91 -11.83 10.94 -10.82
CA VAL A 91 -10.67 11.40 -11.58
C VAL A 91 -11.17 11.77 -12.97
N ALA A 92 -11.03 13.05 -13.35
CA ALA A 92 -11.53 13.56 -14.63
C ALA A 92 -13.03 13.21 -14.83
N GLU A 93 -13.81 13.37 -13.78
CA GLU A 93 -15.25 13.11 -13.72
C GLU A 93 -15.62 11.64 -13.86
N GLN A 94 -14.64 10.74 -13.90
CA GLN A 94 -14.89 9.30 -13.92
C GLN A 94 -14.87 8.76 -12.49
N PRO A 95 -15.88 7.98 -12.08
CA PRO A 95 -15.83 7.37 -10.76
C PRO A 95 -14.80 6.25 -10.75
N ILE A 96 -13.97 6.24 -9.72
CA ILE A 96 -12.90 5.26 -9.57
C ILE A 96 -13.10 4.52 -8.25
N ASP A 97 -13.07 3.20 -8.31
CA ASP A 97 -13.13 2.37 -7.11
C ASP A 97 -11.76 2.30 -6.45
N ALA A 98 -11.77 1.99 -5.17
CA ALA A 98 -10.54 1.73 -4.43
C ALA A 98 -10.58 0.30 -3.89
N ILE A 99 -9.42 -0.35 -3.89
CA ILE A 99 -9.26 -1.70 -3.36
C ILE A 99 -8.56 -1.60 -2.02
N LEU A 100 -9.14 -2.21 -1.00
CA LEU A 100 -8.54 -2.26 0.33
C LEU A 100 -7.74 -3.54 0.48
N HIS A 101 -6.52 -3.41 0.99
CA HIS A 101 -5.67 -4.54 1.35
C HIS A 101 -5.26 -4.43 2.81
N GLY A 102 -5.01 -5.56 3.43
CA GLY A 102 -4.51 -5.61 4.78
C GLY A 102 -3.45 -6.69 4.93
N LEU A 103 -2.52 -6.45 5.84
CA LEU A 103 -1.48 -7.42 6.19
C LEU A 103 -1.35 -7.44 7.70
N LEU A 104 -1.48 -8.62 8.28
CA LEU A 104 -1.25 -8.82 9.70
C LEU A 104 0.21 -9.22 9.91
N SER A 105 0.76 -8.87 11.09
CA SER A 105 2.11 -9.29 11.42
C SER A 105 2.27 -10.81 11.36
N THR A 106 1.19 -11.54 11.66
CA THR A 106 1.18 -13.01 11.60
C THR A 106 1.10 -13.56 10.18
N ASP A 107 0.80 -12.73 9.19
CA ASP A 107 0.78 -13.15 7.79
C ASP A 107 2.19 -13.24 7.20
N ARG A 108 3.17 -12.60 7.84
CA ARG A 108 4.54 -12.61 7.33
C ARG A 108 5.22 -13.93 7.64
N SER A 109 6.03 -14.38 6.67
CA SER A 109 6.89 -15.53 6.90
C SER A 109 7.95 -15.21 7.96
N PRO A 110 8.21 -16.09 8.94
CA PRO A 110 9.26 -15.85 9.93
C PRO A 110 10.65 -15.75 9.35
N LEU A 111 10.83 -16.15 8.09
CA LEU A 111 12.13 -16.09 7.41
C LEU A 111 12.31 -14.83 6.56
N THR A 112 11.35 -13.94 6.53
CA THR A 112 11.42 -12.72 5.74
C THR A 112 11.60 -11.48 6.59
#